data_d4dd4b016bcf75334dee5801bc1c33de
#
_entry.id   d4dd4b016bcf75334dee5801bc1c33de
#
_cell.length_a   1.000
_cell.length_b   1.000
_cell.length_c   1.000
_cell.angle_alpha   90.00
_cell.angle_beta   90.00
_cell.angle_gamma   90.00
#
_symmetry.space_group_name_H-M   'P 1'
#
loop_
_entity.id
_entity.type
_entity.pdbx_description
1 polymer ?
#
loop_
_entity_poly.entity_id
_entity_poly.type
_entity_poly.pdbx_seq_one_letter_code
_entity_poly.pdbx_strand_id
1 'polypeptide(L)'
;MKLFFTSILFLFSFCVQAQIEKEIPKRPSPPKLVNDYTNTLTPSQVQALENKLVAYDDSTSSQIVIIIIPSLKGYDVAEYSLALGREWGIGGKEFSNGVIILVAKDDRKIRIEVGYGLEGAIPDITAKSIIDNSITPQFKEDNYFRGLDLATNDVIKAAAGEYRAPAGYGNKNKKPPGFGSILTILIILFFLLGGLGGRKGGGKGGGLIAGSGWILGSMLGSSRGGGGWSGGGSGGGGFGGFGGGSFGGGGSSGSW
;
A
#
# COMPACT_ATOMS: atom_id res chain seq x y z
N MET A 1 10.90 37.61 -6.97
CA MET A 1 10.69 37.22 -5.58
C MET A 1 9.87 35.92 -5.45
N LYS A 2 8.70 35.78 -6.12
CA LYS A 2 7.88 34.53 -6.05
C LYS A 2 8.58 33.27 -6.58
N LEU A 3 9.34 33.37 -7.67
CA LEU A 3 10.11 32.26 -8.25
C LEU A 3 11.26 31.77 -7.34
N PHE A 4 11.86 32.66 -6.56
CA PHE A 4 12.92 32.33 -5.62
C PHE A 4 12.39 31.55 -4.41
N PHE A 5 11.19 31.92 -3.93
CA PHE A 5 10.51 31.20 -2.83
C PHE A 5 10.05 29.79 -3.24
N THR A 6 9.55 29.62 -4.48
CA THR A 6 9.17 28.30 -4.98
C THR A 6 10.38 27.39 -5.18
N SER A 7 11.52 27.94 -5.63
CA SER A 7 12.76 27.16 -5.77
C SER A 7 13.34 26.70 -4.44
N ILE A 8 13.28 27.56 -3.40
CA ILE A 8 13.73 27.21 -2.04
C ILE A 8 12.82 26.14 -1.43
N LEU A 9 11.50 26.23 -1.63
CA LEU A 9 10.54 25.23 -1.14
C LEU A 9 10.76 23.85 -1.80
N PHE A 10 11.10 23.85 -3.10
CA PHE A 10 11.39 22.63 -3.84
C PHE A 10 12.71 21.97 -3.39
N LEU A 11 13.75 22.76 -3.10
CA LEU A 11 15.02 22.27 -2.55
C LEU A 11 14.85 21.70 -1.13
N PHE A 12 13.97 22.29 -0.32
CA PHE A 12 13.71 21.79 1.04
C PHE A 12 12.99 20.43 1.04
N SER A 13 12.08 20.18 0.07
CA SER A 13 11.43 18.87 -0.12
C SER A 13 12.43 17.75 -0.46
N PHE A 14 13.47 18.04 -1.22
CA PHE A 14 14.51 17.06 -1.56
C PHE A 14 15.40 16.68 -0.37
N CYS A 15 15.65 17.60 0.54
CA CYS A 15 16.50 17.34 1.72
C CYS A 15 15.84 16.39 2.73
N VAL A 16 14.53 16.35 2.84
CA VAL A 16 13.83 15.47 3.81
C VAL A 16 13.87 14.01 3.37
N GLN A 17 13.77 13.73 2.07
CA GLN A 17 13.84 12.35 1.56
C GLN A 17 15.23 11.73 1.70
N ALA A 18 16.27 12.50 1.49
CA ALA A 18 17.67 12.02 1.64
C ALA A 18 18.06 11.65 3.08
N GLN A 19 17.27 12.03 4.09
CA GLN A 19 17.54 11.69 5.49
C GLN A 19 16.97 10.32 5.88
N ILE A 20 15.80 9.96 5.38
CA ILE A 20 15.15 8.65 5.69
C ILE A 20 16.01 7.50 5.19
N GLU A 21 16.59 7.59 4.00
CA GLU A 21 17.42 6.53 3.40
C GLU A 21 18.61 6.13 4.28
N LYS A 22 19.16 7.06 5.07
CA LYS A 22 20.28 6.78 5.98
C LYS A 22 19.86 5.96 7.21
N GLU A 23 18.60 6.04 7.59
CA GLU A 23 18.04 5.36 8.76
C GLU A 23 17.44 3.99 8.39
N ILE A 24 17.28 3.71 7.10
CA ILE A 24 16.81 2.42 6.62
C ILE A 24 17.90 1.36 6.82
N PRO A 25 17.60 0.21 7.43
CA PRO A 25 18.55 -0.88 7.53
C PRO A 25 19.03 -1.31 6.14
N LYS A 26 20.32 -1.60 6.03
CA LYS A 26 20.85 -2.15 4.78
C LYS A 26 20.13 -3.44 4.41
N ARG A 27 19.85 -3.59 3.12
CA ARG A 27 19.30 -4.83 2.59
C ARG A 27 20.17 -6.02 3.04
N PRO A 28 19.56 -7.08 3.59
CA PRO A 28 20.32 -8.23 4.07
C PRO A 28 21.01 -8.98 2.91
N SER A 29 22.19 -9.52 3.21
CA SER A 29 22.92 -10.36 2.27
C SER A 29 23.42 -11.61 3.02
N PRO A 30 22.93 -12.81 2.72
CA PRO A 30 21.90 -13.12 1.70
C PRO A 30 20.54 -12.50 2.01
N PRO A 31 19.69 -12.27 0.98
CA PRO A 31 18.37 -11.69 1.18
C PRO A 31 17.44 -12.63 1.94
N LYS A 32 16.57 -12.06 2.79
CA LYS A 32 15.59 -12.79 3.62
C LYS A 32 14.24 -12.07 3.58
N LEU A 33 13.17 -12.84 3.72
CA LEU A 33 11.81 -12.32 3.81
C LEU A 33 11.42 -11.94 5.25
N VAL A 34 12.09 -12.51 6.26
CA VAL A 34 11.88 -12.16 7.68
C VAL A 34 13.14 -11.53 8.28
N ASN A 35 13.04 -10.26 8.65
CA ASN A 35 14.15 -9.46 9.14
C ASN A 35 13.79 -8.86 10.50
N ASP A 36 14.24 -9.50 11.57
CA ASP A 36 14.02 -9.06 12.96
C ASP A 36 15.30 -8.44 13.53
N TYR A 37 15.35 -7.13 13.62
CA TYR A 37 16.48 -6.37 14.19
C TYR A 37 16.35 -6.15 15.70
N THR A 38 15.31 -6.71 16.32
CA THR A 38 14.98 -6.48 17.73
C THR A 38 15.04 -7.76 18.58
N ASN A 39 15.30 -8.90 17.93
CA ASN A 39 15.20 -10.22 18.56
C ASN A 39 13.86 -10.44 19.28
N THR A 40 12.79 -9.94 18.69
CA THR A 40 11.41 -10.12 19.19
C THR A 40 10.91 -11.56 18.99
N LEU A 41 11.36 -12.18 17.90
CA LEU A 41 11.04 -13.56 17.55
C LEU A 41 12.19 -14.50 17.94
N THR A 42 11.85 -15.70 18.33
CA THR A 42 12.86 -16.76 18.47
C THR A 42 13.38 -17.21 17.10
N PRO A 43 14.60 -17.79 17.01
CA PRO A 43 15.12 -18.29 15.75
C PRO A 43 14.21 -19.30 15.05
N SER A 44 13.51 -20.16 15.81
CA SER A 44 12.54 -21.11 15.27
C SER A 44 11.30 -20.43 14.68
N GLN A 45 10.83 -19.35 15.30
CA GLN A 45 9.72 -18.53 14.80
C GLN A 45 10.08 -17.80 13.51
N VAL A 46 11.27 -17.20 13.46
CA VAL A 46 11.81 -16.58 12.25
C VAL A 46 11.87 -17.60 11.12
N GLN A 47 12.44 -18.79 11.38
CA GLN A 47 12.54 -19.84 10.36
C GLN A 47 11.18 -20.34 9.88
N ALA A 48 10.19 -20.46 10.78
CA ALA A 48 8.84 -20.89 10.41
C ALA A 48 8.15 -19.88 9.48
N LEU A 49 8.25 -18.59 9.78
CA LEU A 49 7.73 -17.51 8.91
C LEU A 49 8.49 -17.44 7.59
N GLU A 50 9.83 -17.52 7.62
CA GLU A 50 10.67 -17.50 6.42
C GLU A 50 10.26 -18.64 5.46
N ASN A 51 10.17 -19.87 5.95
CA ASN A 51 9.79 -21.03 5.14
C ASN A 51 8.41 -20.84 4.49
N LYS A 52 7.44 -20.31 5.25
CA LYS A 52 6.10 -20.02 4.74
C LYS A 52 6.15 -18.97 3.62
N LEU A 53 6.87 -17.89 3.81
CA LEU A 53 6.93 -16.78 2.86
C LEU A 53 7.74 -17.14 1.61
N VAL A 54 8.81 -17.93 1.74
CA VAL A 54 9.55 -18.48 0.60
C VAL A 54 8.66 -19.41 -0.23
N ALA A 55 7.92 -20.32 0.41
CA ALA A 55 7.00 -21.21 -0.31
C ALA A 55 5.89 -20.42 -1.05
N TYR A 56 5.46 -19.30 -0.49
CA TYR A 56 4.50 -18.41 -1.15
C TYR A 56 5.13 -17.69 -2.35
N ASP A 57 6.33 -17.12 -2.21
CA ASP A 57 7.08 -16.49 -3.30
C ASP A 57 7.34 -17.49 -4.44
N ASP A 58 7.83 -18.70 -4.12
CA ASP A 58 8.08 -19.77 -5.09
C ASP A 58 6.83 -20.15 -5.91
N SER A 59 5.65 -20.11 -5.29
CA SER A 59 4.39 -20.54 -5.92
C SER A 59 3.68 -19.43 -6.70
N THR A 60 3.90 -18.16 -6.34
CA THR A 60 3.13 -17.02 -6.87
C THR A 60 3.99 -15.92 -7.49
N SER A 61 5.30 -15.95 -7.23
CA SER A 61 6.25 -14.87 -7.51
C SER A 61 5.92 -13.56 -6.78
N SER A 62 5.03 -13.59 -5.79
CA SER A 62 4.66 -12.43 -4.97
C SER A 62 5.40 -12.46 -3.65
N GLN A 63 6.01 -11.34 -3.27
CA GLN A 63 6.90 -11.24 -2.12
C GLN A 63 6.20 -10.60 -0.93
N ILE A 64 6.15 -11.30 0.20
CA ILE A 64 5.73 -10.74 1.49
C ILE A 64 6.95 -10.66 2.38
N VAL A 65 7.26 -9.48 2.89
CA VAL A 65 8.44 -9.23 3.71
C VAL A 65 8.03 -8.72 5.08
N ILE A 66 8.54 -9.35 6.13
CA ILE A 66 8.37 -8.91 7.51
C ILE A 66 9.66 -8.20 7.95
N ILE A 67 9.51 -7.00 8.51
CA ILE A 67 10.62 -6.21 8.99
C ILE A 67 10.25 -5.67 10.37
N ILE A 68 11.01 -6.06 11.39
CA ILE A 68 10.84 -5.60 12.77
C ILE A 68 12.05 -4.75 13.12
N ILE A 69 11.81 -3.45 13.37
CA ILE A 69 12.82 -2.47 13.76
C ILE A 69 12.55 -1.95 15.17
N PRO A 70 13.56 -1.43 15.86
CA PRO A 70 13.33 -0.82 17.17
C PRO A 70 12.42 0.40 17.08
N SER A 71 12.77 1.37 16.25
CA SER A 71 12.08 2.66 16.16
C SER A 71 12.18 3.26 14.77
N LEU A 72 11.20 4.10 14.43
CA LEU A 72 11.14 4.92 13.20
C LEU A 72 12.02 6.19 13.30
N LYS A 73 12.70 6.42 14.42
CA LYS A 73 13.53 7.62 14.65
C LYS A 73 12.78 8.95 14.44
N GLY A 74 11.46 8.95 14.69
CA GLY A 74 10.61 10.13 14.52
C GLY A 74 10.00 10.31 13.14
N TYR A 75 10.33 9.46 12.17
CA TYR A 75 9.71 9.48 10.86
C TYR A 75 8.27 8.94 10.87
N ASP A 76 7.48 9.35 9.90
CA ASP A 76 6.16 8.76 9.66
C ASP A 76 6.31 7.31 9.18
N VAL A 77 5.44 6.43 9.69
CA VAL A 77 5.54 4.99 9.40
C VAL A 77 5.25 4.67 7.93
N ALA A 78 4.39 5.45 7.26
CA ALA A 78 4.10 5.25 5.84
C ALA A 78 5.27 5.71 4.97
N GLU A 79 5.83 6.89 5.27
CA GLU A 79 7.01 7.41 4.56
C GLU A 79 8.20 6.46 4.72
N TYR A 80 8.45 5.97 5.95
CA TYR A 80 9.53 5.04 6.23
C TYR A 80 9.35 3.71 5.49
N SER A 81 8.14 3.13 5.52
CA SER A 81 7.83 1.88 4.85
C SER A 81 7.98 1.98 3.34
N LEU A 82 7.48 3.06 2.77
CA LEU A 82 7.59 3.36 1.35
C LEU A 82 9.05 3.50 0.90
N ALA A 83 9.86 4.27 1.65
CA ALA A 83 11.27 4.45 1.37
C ALA A 83 12.04 3.11 1.47
N LEU A 84 11.74 2.30 2.49
CA LEU A 84 12.33 0.98 2.68
C LEU A 84 11.99 0.03 1.54
N GLY A 85 10.73 0.00 1.11
CA GLY A 85 10.28 -0.84 -0.01
C GLY A 85 10.99 -0.51 -1.31
N ARG A 86 11.21 0.77 -1.58
CA ARG A 86 11.93 1.27 -2.75
C ARG A 86 13.42 0.97 -2.67
N GLU A 87 14.06 1.21 -1.52
CA GLU A 87 15.49 0.98 -1.30
C GLU A 87 15.84 -0.52 -1.42
N TRP A 88 15.03 -1.40 -0.86
CA TRP A 88 15.25 -2.84 -0.96
C TRP A 88 14.80 -3.43 -2.28
N GLY A 89 13.92 -2.74 -3.03
CA GLY A 89 13.36 -3.22 -4.29
C GLY A 89 12.49 -4.45 -4.12
N ILE A 90 11.64 -4.47 -3.08
CA ILE A 90 10.77 -5.60 -2.73
C ILE A 90 9.71 -5.81 -3.82
N GLY A 91 9.44 -7.08 -4.20
CA GLY A 91 8.56 -7.43 -5.30
C GLY A 91 9.26 -7.50 -6.66
N GLY A 92 8.57 -8.02 -7.67
CA GLY A 92 9.07 -8.13 -9.03
C GLY A 92 9.05 -6.78 -9.76
N LYS A 93 10.08 -6.49 -10.55
CA LYS A 93 10.20 -5.24 -11.33
C LYS A 93 9.01 -5.03 -12.28
N GLU A 94 8.54 -6.11 -12.88
CA GLU A 94 7.47 -6.07 -13.87
C GLU A 94 6.09 -5.97 -13.23
N PHE A 95 5.88 -6.69 -12.11
CA PHE A 95 4.56 -6.85 -11.50
C PHE A 95 4.36 -5.98 -10.26
N SER A 96 5.42 -5.46 -9.64
CA SER A 96 5.36 -4.67 -8.40
C SER A 96 4.51 -5.35 -7.31
N ASN A 97 4.65 -6.66 -7.18
CA ASN A 97 3.82 -7.56 -6.36
C ASN A 97 4.45 -7.85 -4.98
N GLY A 98 5.00 -6.83 -4.37
CA GLY A 98 5.56 -6.88 -3.03
C GLY A 98 4.57 -6.41 -1.97
N VAL A 99 4.65 -6.99 -0.76
CA VAL A 99 3.96 -6.52 0.45
C VAL A 99 4.96 -6.44 1.59
N ILE A 100 4.95 -5.35 2.33
CA ILE A 100 5.80 -5.16 3.51
C ILE A 100 4.91 -5.12 4.75
N ILE A 101 5.27 -5.91 5.76
CA ILE A 101 4.73 -5.79 7.11
C ILE A 101 5.84 -5.21 7.97
N LEU A 102 5.81 -3.89 8.17
CA LEU A 102 6.77 -3.14 8.98
C LEU A 102 6.24 -3.01 10.41
N VAL A 103 7.05 -3.38 11.38
CA VAL A 103 6.77 -3.25 12.82
C VAL A 103 7.86 -2.40 13.46
N ALA A 104 7.50 -1.24 14.01
CA ALA A 104 8.37 -0.41 14.83
C ALA A 104 8.00 -0.66 16.30
N LYS A 105 8.78 -1.51 16.98
CA LYS A 105 8.41 -2.12 18.26
C LYS A 105 8.27 -1.09 19.37
N ASP A 106 9.26 -0.23 19.54
CA ASP A 106 9.30 0.75 20.63
C ASP A 106 8.27 1.87 20.42
N ASP A 107 7.99 2.19 19.14
CA ASP A 107 6.97 3.18 18.75
C ASP A 107 5.54 2.60 18.78
N ARG A 108 5.40 1.28 18.95
CA ARG A 108 4.13 0.54 18.83
C ARG A 108 3.36 0.88 17.55
N LYS A 109 4.08 0.98 16.45
CA LYS A 109 3.52 1.30 15.13
C LYS A 109 3.71 0.14 14.17
N ILE A 110 2.70 -0.10 13.36
CA ILE A 110 2.73 -1.11 12.31
C ILE A 110 2.22 -0.52 11.01
N ARG A 111 2.75 -1.01 9.91
CA ARG A 111 2.26 -0.71 8.58
C ARG A 111 2.28 -1.95 7.70
N ILE A 112 1.21 -2.13 6.93
CA ILE A 112 1.20 -3.00 5.76
C ILE A 112 1.29 -2.09 4.55
N GLU A 113 2.41 -2.11 3.86
CA GLU A 113 2.65 -1.39 2.62
C GLU A 113 2.44 -2.35 1.45
N VAL A 114 1.69 -1.93 0.43
CA VAL A 114 1.30 -2.79 -0.69
C VAL A 114 1.88 -2.22 -1.98
N GLY A 115 2.56 -3.06 -2.76
CA GLY A 115 3.06 -2.69 -4.08
C GLY A 115 1.92 -2.59 -5.11
N TYR A 116 2.14 -1.79 -6.14
CA TYR A 116 1.12 -1.46 -7.16
C TYR A 116 0.38 -2.66 -7.73
N GLY A 117 1.09 -3.78 -7.95
CA GLY A 117 0.50 -4.98 -8.54
C GLY A 117 -0.50 -5.70 -7.65
N LEU A 118 -0.49 -5.43 -6.35
CA LEU A 118 -1.39 -6.05 -5.37
C LEU A 118 -2.42 -5.10 -4.77
N GLU A 119 -2.41 -3.79 -5.10
CA GLU A 119 -3.37 -2.82 -4.56
C GLU A 119 -4.84 -3.19 -4.88
N GLY A 120 -5.07 -3.79 -6.06
CA GLY A 120 -6.40 -4.27 -6.43
C GLY A 120 -6.90 -5.44 -5.59
N ALA A 121 -6.01 -6.32 -5.13
CA ALA A 121 -6.32 -7.48 -4.30
C ALA A 121 -6.29 -7.16 -2.79
N ILE A 122 -5.38 -6.26 -2.39
CA ILE A 122 -5.18 -5.82 -1.00
C ILE A 122 -5.35 -4.29 -0.92
N PRO A 123 -6.55 -3.76 -1.11
CA PRO A 123 -6.79 -2.33 -0.92
C PRO A 123 -6.60 -1.92 0.55
N ASP A 124 -6.44 -0.61 0.80
CA ASP A 124 -6.14 -0.03 2.13
C ASP A 124 -7.10 -0.52 3.22
N ILE A 125 -8.38 -0.67 2.88
CA ILE A 125 -9.39 -1.16 3.83
C ILE A 125 -9.14 -2.62 4.24
N THR A 126 -8.63 -3.45 3.33
CA THR A 126 -8.24 -4.83 3.62
C THR A 126 -6.98 -4.87 4.47
N ALA A 127 -5.95 -4.10 4.12
CA ALA A 127 -4.74 -3.95 4.94
C ALA A 127 -5.08 -3.47 6.36
N LYS A 128 -5.99 -2.49 6.49
CA LYS A 128 -6.48 -2.01 7.80
C LYS A 128 -7.20 -3.10 8.57
N SER A 129 -8.05 -3.87 7.91
CA SER A 129 -8.76 -5.00 8.54
C SER A 129 -7.79 -6.05 9.09
N ILE A 130 -6.75 -6.38 8.35
CA ILE A 130 -5.72 -7.33 8.78
C ILE A 130 -4.98 -6.80 10.01
N ILE A 131 -4.60 -5.52 10.01
CA ILE A 131 -3.95 -4.90 11.18
C ILE A 131 -4.87 -4.97 12.40
N ASP A 132 -6.12 -4.55 12.27
CA ASP A 132 -7.04 -4.40 13.40
C ASP A 132 -7.50 -5.75 13.99
N ASN A 133 -7.64 -6.78 13.16
CA ASN A 133 -8.21 -8.05 13.59
C ASN A 133 -7.17 -9.16 13.82
N SER A 134 -6.07 -9.15 13.06
CA SER A 134 -5.08 -10.23 13.13
C SER A 134 -3.83 -9.84 13.90
N ILE A 135 -3.38 -8.56 13.78
CA ILE A 135 -2.13 -8.13 14.40
C ILE A 135 -2.37 -7.47 15.75
N THR A 136 -3.13 -6.38 15.77
CA THR A 136 -3.27 -5.52 16.97
C THR A 136 -3.72 -6.29 18.23
N PRO A 137 -4.69 -7.23 18.19
CA PRO A 137 -5.08 -7.98 19.37
C PRO A 137 -3.93 -8.83 19.94
N GLN A 138 -3.16 -9.47 19.07
CA GLN A 138 -2.05 -10.32 19.46
C GLN A 138 -0.87 -9.52 20.01
N PHE A 139 -0.56 -8.37 19.38
CA PHE A 139 0.55 -7.50 19.81
C PHE A 139 0.28 -6.82 21.15
N LYS A 140 -0.97 -6.55 21.50
CA LYS A 140 -1.36 -6.07 22.83
C LYS A 140 -1.06 -7.07 23.95
N GLU A 141 -0.98 -8.35 23.60
CA GLU A 141 -0.66 -9.46 24.49
C GLU A 141 0.80 -9.92 24.33
N ASP A 142 1.65 -9.12 23.65
CA ASP A 142 3.04 -9.43 23.32
C ASP A 142 3.22 -10.72 22.48
N ASN A 143 2.15 -11.23 21.88
CA ASN A 143 2.15 -12.41 21.02
C ASN A 143 2.56 -12.06 19.56
N TYR A 144 3.76 -11.51 19.38
CA TYR A 144 4.24 -11.01 18.09
C TYR A 144 4.24 -12.08 16.99
N PHE A 145 4.76 -13.26 17.29
CA PHE A 145 4.76 -14.37 16.31
C PHE A 145 3.36 -14.69 15.82
N ARG A 146 2.41 -14.85 16.75
CA ARG A 146 1.02 -15.20 16.41
C ARG A 146 0.36 -14.13 15.55
N GLY A 147 0.59 -12.85 15.88
CA GLY A 147 0.07 -11.73 15.10
C GLY A 147 0.60 -11.72 13.67
N LEU A 148 1.92 -11.93 13.50
CA LEU A 148 2.56 -11.98 12.19
C LEU A 148 2.16 -13.23 11.38
N ASP A 149 2.00 -14.37 12.05
CA ASP A 149 1.55 -15.61 11.41
C ASP A 149 0.13 -15.49 10.86
N LEU A 150 -0.79 -14.91 11.65
CA LEU A 150 -2.15 -14.62 11.20
C LEU A 150 -2.18 -13.59 10.06
N ALA A 151 -1.43 -12.49 10.23
CA ALA A 151 -1.38 -11.43 9.23
C ALA A 151 -0.87 -11.93 7.87
N THR A 152 0.20 -12.73 7.87
CA THR A 152 0.73 -13.30 6.63
C THR A 152 -0.25 -14.26 5.96
N ASN A 153 -0.99 -15.06 6.74
CA ASN A 153 -2.06 -15.91 6.19
C ASN A 153 -3.18 -15.07 5.56
N ASP A 154 -3.56 -13.97 6.20
CA ASP A 154 -4.63 -13.11 5.69
C ASP A 154 -4.18 -12.29 4.48
N VAL A 155 -2.92 -11.83 4.44
CA VAL A 155 -2.33 -11.20 3.25
C VAL A 155 -2.29 -12.19 2.07
N ILE A 156 -1.89 -13.44 2.30
CA ILE A 156 -1.90 -14.50 1.27
C ILE A 156 -3.31 -14.73 0.72
N LYS A 157 -4.31 -14.85 1.61
CA LYS A 157 -5.72 -14.99 1.20
C LYS A 157 -6.23 -13.76 0.44
N ALA A 158 -5.84 -12.56 0.87
CA ALA A 158 -6.24 -11.34 0.20
C ALA A 158 -5.64 -11.26 -1.21
N ALA A 159 -4.38 -11.58 -1.36
CA ALA A 159 -3.71 -11.64 -2.66
C ALA A 159 -4.34 -12.67 -3.62
N ALA A 160 -4.86 -13.79 -3.08
CA ALA A 160 -5.63 -14.79 -3.83
C ALA A 160 -7.10 -14.39 -4.07
N GLY A 161 -7.57 -13.25 -3.54
CA GLY A 161 -8.97 -12.83 -3.63
C GLY A 161 -9.93 -13.57 -2.68
N GLU A 162 -9.41 -14.32 -1.70
CA GLU A 162 -10.18 -15.16 -0.79
C GLU A 162 -10.43 -14.52 0.58
N TYR A 163 -9.76 -13.42 0.90
CA TYR A 163 -9.91 -12.74 2.18
C TYR A 163 -11.28 -12.10 2.31
N ARG A 164 -11.92 -12.32 3.46
CA ARG A 164 -13.17 -11.65 3.84
C ARG A 164 -12.98 -10.97 5.19
N ALA A 165 -13.15 -9.65 5.20
CA ALA A 165 -13.15 -8.89 6.44
C ALA A 165 -14.29 -9.37 7.36
N PRO A 166 -14.12 -9.35 8.70
CA PRO A 166 -15.18 -9.69 9.64
C PRO A 166 -16.46 -8.91 9.39
N ALA A 167 -17.62 -9.53 9.67
CA ALA A 167 -18.91 -8.91 9.48
C ALA A 167 -19.00 -7.57 10.24
N GLY A 168 -19.43 -6.51 9.55
CA GLY A 168 -19.50 -5.16 10.09
C GLY A 168 -18.19 -4.36 10.07
N TYR A 169 -17.08 -4.92 9.60
CA TYR A 169 -15.85 -4.17 9.39
C TYR A 169 -16.08 -3.08 8.32
N GLY A 170 -15.61 -1.87 8.57
CA GLY A 170 -15.85 -0.72 7.67
C GLY A 170 -17.15 0.04 7.92
N ASN A 171 -18.11 -0.54 8.64
CA ASN A 171 -19.38 0.15 8.98
C ASN A 171 -19.32 0.94 10.30
N LYS A 172 -18.22 0.85 11.05
CA LYS A 172 -18.09 1.49 12.37
C LYS A 172 -18.24 3.01 12.38
N ASN A 173 -18.17 3.67 11.22
CA ASN A 173 -18.24 5.13 11.08
C ASN A 173 -19.19 5.65 10.00
N LYS A 174 -20.06 4.83 9.45
CA LYS A 174 -21.17 5.37 8.64
C LYS A 174 -22.22 5.95 9.59
N LYS A 175 -21.91 7.10 10.19
CA LYS A 175 -22.98 7.98 10.66
C LYS A 175 -23.85 8.26 9.42
N PRO A 176 -25.18 8.06 9.53
CA PRO A 176 -26.05 8.50 8.43
C PRO A 176 -25.74 9.96 8.14
N PRO A 177 -25.76 10.41 6.88
CA PRO A 177 -25.49 11.79 6.56
C PRO A 177 -26.38 12.66 7.44
N GLY A 178 -25.76 13.44 8.32
CA GLY A 178 -26.50 14.32 9.21
C GLY A 178 -27.36 15.28 8.38
N PHE A 179 -28.47 15.78 8.95
CA PHE A 179 -29.39 16.69 8.29
C PHE A 179 -28.66 17.83 7.56
N GLY A 180 -27.52 18.28 8.06
CA GLY A 180 -26.67 19.28 7.43
C GLY A 180 -26.04 18.82 6.09
N SER A 181 -25.67 17.55 5.95
CA SER A 181 -25.11 17.02 4.70
C SER A 181 -26.19 16.89 3.62
N ILE A 182 -27.42 16.54 3.99
CA ILE A 182 -28.57 16.48 3.09
C ILE A 182 -28.91 17.89 2.61
N LEU A 183 -28.89 18.88 3.52
CA LEU A 183 -29.14 20.28 3.19
C LEU A 183 -28.08 20.85 2.23
N THR A 184 -26.81 20.51 2.42
CA THR A 184 -25.72 20.94 1.50
C THR A 184 -25.89 20.33 0.11
N ILE A 185 -26.24 19.05 0.03
CA ILE A 185 -26.51 18.39 -1.26
C ILE A 185 -27.71 19.03 -1.96
N LEU A 186 -28.79 19.34 -1.23
CA LEU A 186 -29.96 20.03 -1.78
C LEU A 186 -29.66 21.45 -2.25
N ILE A 187 -28.80 22.19 -1.53
CA ILE A 187 -28.34 23.53 -1.94
C ILE A 187 -27.51 23.45 -3.23
N ILE A 188 -26.57 22.49 -3.32
CA ILE A 188 -25.77 22.28 -4.53
C ILE A 188 -26.67 21.91 -5.72
N LEU A 189 -27.62 20.99 -5.49
CA LEU A 189 -28.59 20.59 -6.51
C LEU A 189 -29.49 21.74 -6.96
N PHE A 190 -29.93 22.59 -6.02
CA PHE A 190 -30.71 23.80 -6.32
C PHE A 190 -29.91 24.81 -7.17
N PHE A 191 -28.62 25.03 -6.89
CA PHE A 191 -27.76 25.89 -7.71
C PHE A 191 -27.44 25.27 -9.08
N LEU A 192 -27.28 23.96 -9.18
CA LEU A 192 -27.07 23.25 -10.45
C LEU A 192 -28.32 23.25 -11.33
N LEU A 193 -29.50 23.04 -10.75
CA LEU A 193 -30.78 23.05 -11.47
C LEU A 193 -31.35 24.46 -11.68
N GLY A 194 -31.17 25.37 -10.71
CA GLY A 194 -31.62 26.76 -10.79
C GLY A 194 -30.78 27.63 -11.73
N GLY A 195 -29.53 27.23 -12.01
CA GLY A 195 -28.67 27.89 -13.00
C GLY A 195 -29.09 27.65 -14.47
N LEU A 196 -29.96 26.69 -14.71
CA LEU A 196 -30.52 26.38 -16.04
C LEU A 196 -31.83 27.09 -16.37
N GLY A 197 -32.41 27.85 -15.40
CA GLY A 197 -33.72 28.48 -15.56
C GLY A 197 -33.67 29.98 -15.39
N GLY A 198 -32.98 30.72 -16.27
CA GLY A 198 -33.08 32.16 -16.21
C GLY A 198 -32.11 32.94 -17.07
N ARG A 199 -32.33 33.00 -18.37
CA ARG A 199 -32.16 34.21 -19.16
C ARG A 199 -32.70 34.03 -20.61
N LYS A 200 -33.96 34.35 -20.79
CA LYS A 200 -34.48 34.74 -22.10
C LYS A 200 -34.01 36.17 -22.35
N GLY A 201 -33.03 36.36 -23.23
CA GLY A 201 -32.55 37.67 -23.64
C GLY A 201 -31.55 37.49 -24.78
N GLY A 202 -31.98 37.86 -26.01
CA GLY A 202 -31.37 37.59 -27.29
C GLY A 202 -29.95 38.15 -27.46
N GLY A 203 -29.18 37.48 -28.31
CA GLY A 203 -27.85 37.86 -28.78
C GLY A 203 -27.27 36.79 -29.68
N LYS A 204 -27.29 37.02 -31.01
CA LYS A 204 -26.62 36.27 -32.05
C LYS A 204 -25.12 36.08 -31.72
N GLY A 205 -24.59 34.88 -31.90
CA GLY A 205 -23.13 34.66 -31.91
C GLY A 205 -22.82 33.20 -31.75
N GLY A 206 -22.39 32.57 -32.85
CA GLY A 206 -22.12 31.15 -32.96
C GLY A 206 -20.90 30.67 -32.17
N GLY A 207 -20.81 29.35 -32.08
CA GLY A 207 -19.51 28.73 -31.85
C GLY A 207 -19.48 27.61 -30.83
N LEU A 208 -19.45 26.38 -31.34
CA LEU A 208 -18.67 25.27 -30.83
C LEU A 208 -19.08 24.60 -29.49
N ILE A 209 -19.94 23.63 -29.61
CA ILE A 209 -19.92 22.48 -28.72
C ILE A 209 -19.36 21.28 -29.51
N ALA A 210 -18.06 21.12 -29.46
CA ALA A 210 -17.40 19.90 -29.86
C ALA A 210 -16.47 19.49 -28.73
N GLY A 211 -16.76 18.43 -28.02
CA GLY A 211 -15.85 17.97 -26.99
C GLY A 211 -16.32 16.91 -26.01
N SER A 212 -17.41 16.19 -26.27
CA SER A 212 -17.84 15.08 -25.38
C SER A 212 -17.62 13.68 -25.97
N GLY A 213 -16.78 13.54 -26.99
CA GLY A 213 -16.50 12.27 -27.66
C GLY A 213 -15.19 11.55 -27.29
N TRP A 214 -14.37 12.10 -26.41
CA TRP A 214 -12.99 11.60 -26.19
C TRP A 214 -12.82 10.62 -25.01
N ILE A 215 -13.80 10.40 -24.19
CA ILE A 215 -13.65 9.56 -22.99
C ILE A 215 -14.05 8.09 -23.24
N LEU A 216 -14.75 7.79 -24.34
CA LEU A 216 -15.21 6.42 -24.60
C LEU A 216 -14.29 5.59 -25.52
N GLY A 217 -13.27 6.20 -26.12
CA GLY A 217 -12.40 5.57 -27.12
C GLY A 217 -11.16 4.85 -26.61
N SER A 218 -10.78 5.04 -25.35
CA SER A 218 -9.53 4.48 -24.81
C SER A 218 -9.69 3.15 -24.02
N MET A 219 -10.89 2.60 -23.97
CA MET A 219 -11.18 1.39 -23.17
C MET A 219 -11.27 0.09 -24.00
N LEU A 220 -11.02 0.17 -25.33
CA LEU A 220 -11.12 -1.00 -26.23
C LEU A 220 -9.89 -1.07 -27.14
N GLY A 221 -8.73 -1.26 -26.53
CA GLY A 221 -7.47 -1.50 -27.25
C GLY A 221 -6.77 -2.72 -26.65
N SER A 222 -7.22 -3.89 -27.05
CA SER A 222 -6.50 -5.16 -26.84
C SER A 222 -5.20 -5.17 -27.62
N SER A 223 -4.09 -5.43 -26.98
CA SER A 223 -2.87 -5.87 -27.67
C SER A 223 -2.33 -7.12 -27.00
N ARG A 224 -2.42 -8.20 -27.77
CA ARG A 224 -1.70 -9.44 -27.58
C ARG A 224 -0.21 -9.19 -27.76
N GLY A 225 0.59 -9.69 -26.84
CA GLY A 225 2.01 -9.80 -27.00
C GLY A 225 2.52 -10.89 -26.05
N GLY A 226 2.69 -12.08 -26.59
CA GLY A 226 3.30 -13.21 -25.92
C GLY A 226 4.82 -13.06 -25.93
N GLY A 227 5.49 -13.70 -24.98
CA GLY A 227 6.94 -13.81 -25.01
C GLY A 227 7.51 -14.38 -23.72
N GLY A 228 7.85 -15.67 -23.77
CA GLY A 228 9.09 -16.21 -23.25
C GLY A 228 9.21 -16.47 -21.76
N TRP A 229 8.76 -17.61 -21.33
CA TRP A 229 9.27 -18.30 -20.14
C TRP A 229 10.68 -18.85 -20.45
N SER A 230 11.67 -18.38 -19.76
CA SER A 230 12.90 -19.13 -19.60
C SER A 230 12.99 -19.52 -18.13
N GLY A 231 12.66 -20.77 -17.88
CA GLY A 231 12.89 -21.44 -16.63
C GLY A 231 14.37 -21.78 -16.50
N GLY A 232 14.84 -21.85 -15.27
CA GLY A 232 16.15 -22.38 -14.99
C GLY A 232 16.54 -22.30 -13.55
N GLY A 233 16.61 -23.45 -12.88
CA GLY A 233 17.48 -23.59 -11.72
C GLY A 233 16.80 -24.03 -10.43
N SER A 234 16.47 -25.28 -10.37
CA SER A 234 16.38 -26.08 -9.14
C SER A 234 17.67 -25.98 -8.33
N GLY A 235 17.57 -25.64 -7.05
CA GLY A 235 18.65 -25.80 -6.11
C GLY A 235 18.40 -25.12 -4.79
N GLY A 236 17.97 -25.84 -3.74
CA GLY A 236 18.12 -25.50 -2.34
C GLY A 236 17.32 -24.31 -1.84
N GLY A 237 16.20 -24.57 -1.18
CA GLY A 237 15.20 -23.62 -0.70
C GLY A 237 15.70 -22.43 0.09
N GLY A 238 16.12 -21.40 -0.56
CA GLY A 238 16.40 -20.07 -0.02
C GLY A 238 15.75 -19.03 -0.92
N PHE A 239 15.30 -17.91 -0.31
CA PHE A 239 14.76 -16.78 -1.05
C PHE A 239 15.75 -16.27 -2.12
N GLY A 240 15.30 -16.20 -3.36
CA GLY A 240 16.12 -15.85 -4.52
C GLY A 240 16.53 -14.38 -4.61
N GLY A 241 15.89 -13.50 -3.83
CA GLY A 241 16.20 -12.07 -3.76
C GLY A 241 15.07 -11.17 -4.25
N PHE A 242 15.20 -9.89 -3.93
CA PHE A 242 14.23 -8.87 -4.33
C PHE A 242 14.40 -8.47 -5.79
N GLY A 243 13.28 -8.31 -6.51
CA GLY A 243 13.24 -8.13 -7.95
C GLY A 243 13.18 -6.68 -8.45
N GLY A 244 13.09 -5.68 -7.56
CA GLY A 244 13.01 -4.26 -7.92
C GLY A 244 11.59 -3.76 -8.17
N GLY A 245 10.61 -4.23 -7.39
CA GLY A 245 9.23 -3.76 -7.42
C GLY A 245 9.06 -2.31 -7.00
N SER A 246 7.93 -1.71 -7.35
CA SER A 246 7.58 -0.33 -7.06
C SER A 246 6.41 -0.22 -6.09
N PHE A 247 6.46 0.79 -5.22
CA PHE A 247 5.43 1.11 -4.24
C PHE A 247 4.91 2.53 -4.44
N GLY A 248 3.58 2.70 -4.29
CA GLY A 248 2.89 3.99 -4.41
C GLY A 248 2.48 4.62 -3.09
N GLY A 249 2.66 3.92 -1.99
CA GLY A 249 2.16 4.34 -0.68
C GLY A 249 0.79 3.75 -0.34
N GLY A 250 0.30 2.79 -1.14
CA GLY A 250 -0.89 2.00 -0.81
C GLY A 250 -0.69 1.14 0.43
N GLY A 251 -1.77 0.83 1.14
CA GLY A 251 -1.71 0.06 2.37
C GLY A 251 -2.28 0.78 3.58
N SER A 252 -1.99 0.32 4.79
CA SER A 252 -2.56 0.90 6.00
C SER A 252 -1.63 0.84 7.19
N SER A 253 -1.84 1.76 8.13
CA SER A 253 -1.08 1.85 9.37
C SER A 253 -1.95 1.60 10.59
N GLY A 254 -1.33 1.16 11.69
CA GLY A 254 -1.98 0.95 12.97
C GLY A 254 -1.01 1.10 14.14
N SER A 255 -1.55 0.94 15.34
CA SER A 255 -0.81 0.91 16.60
C SER A 255 -1.46 -0.07 17.56
N TRP A 256 -0.70 -0.51 18.59
CA TRP A 256 -1.17 -1.44 19.63
C TRP A 256 -0.76 -1.04 21.04
#